data_af9f42585940ecfcf3edb5279f546284
#
_entry.id   af9f42585940ecfcf3edb5279f546284
#
_cell.length_a   1.000
_cell.length_b   1.000
_cell.length_c   1.000
_cell.angle_alpha   90.00
_cell.angle_beta   90.00
_cell.angle_gamma   90.00
#
_symmetry.space_group_name_H-M   'P 1'
#
loop_
_entity.id
_entity.type
_entity.pdbx_description
1 polymer ?
#
loop_
_entity_poly.entity_id
_entity_poly.type
_entity_poly.pdbx_seq_one_letter_code
_entity_poly.pdbx_strand_id
1 'polypeptide(L)'
;MTRRRDLRKTVVVVGNGMVGHRFCERLTALDQERRYRIAAFCEEPRPAYDRVNLSKFFDKRDPERLAIATHAWYEENDVDLHVGDRVAAIDRERRVVVSAKGVELEYDAVVLATGSAPFVPPVPGADKRGVFVYRTIEDLEAILAYAPRVRSAAVIGGGLLGLEAAKAVRELGLETHVVEFAPRLMPRQIDDAGARTLLAKIEAMNVRVHLGKSTREFLGNGKVEGLAFADGGALEVGMVVGSAGIRPRDELARAFGLEVGP
;
A
#
# COMPACT_ATOMS: atom_id res chain seq x y z
N MET A 1 -3.50 33.82 29.22
CA MET A 1 -4.74 33.35 28.60
C MET A 1 -4.89 31.88 28.95
N THR A 2 -5.81 31.56 29.86
CA THR A 2 -6.09 30.17 30.27
C THR A 2 -6.80 29.48 29.12
N ARG A 3 -6.16 28.48 28.44
CA ARG A 3 -6.84 27.63 27.46
C ARG A 3 -8.04 27.00 28.16
N ARG A 4 -9.26 27.27 27.72
CA ARG A 4 -10.44 26.52 28.13
C ARG A 4 -10.14 25.05 27.84
N ARG A 5 -10.21 24.22 28.88
CA ARG A 5 -10.05 22.76 28.73
C ARG A 5 -11.15 22.26 27.77
N ASP A 6 -10.78 21.69 26.65
CA ASP A 6 -11.73 21.04 25.75
C ASP A 6 -12.33 19.85 26.53
N LEU A 7 -13.63 19.84 26.70
CA LEU A 7 -14.34 18.81 27.45
C LEU A 7 -14.81 17.65 26.59
N ARG A 8 -14.54 17.74 25.28
CA ARG A 8 -14.88 16.67 24.34
C ARG A 8 -14.00 15.44 24.59
N LYS A 9 -14.56 14.26 24.34
CA LYS A 9 -13.80 13.02 24.33
C LYS A 9 -12.90 12.96 23.09
N THR A 10 -11.64 12.59 23.30
CA THR A 10 -10.67 12.48 22.21
C THR A 10 -10.69 11.08 21.59
N VAL A 11 -10.97 10.99 20.29
CA VAL A 11 -10.88 9.78 19.49
C VAL A 11 -9.67 9.89 18.58
N VAL A 12 -8.69 9.01 18.75
CA VAL A 12 -7.51 8.96 17.90
C VAL A 12 -7.68 7.86 16.86
N VAL A 13 -7.54 8.22 15.57
CA VAL A 13 -7.60 7.29 14.44
C VAL A 13 -6.18 7.05 13.92
N VAL A 14 -5.71 5.83 14.07
CA VAL A 14 -4.37 5.41 13.63
C VAL A 14 -4.45 4.78 12.24
N GLY A 15 -4.02 5.54 11.25
CA GLY A 15 -4.14 5.22 9.83
C GLY A 15 -5.30 5.97 9.15
N ASN A 16 -4.95 6.83 8.20
CA ASN A 16 -5.91 7.64 7.44
C ASN A 16 -5.99 7.18 5.96
N GLY A 17 -6.08 5.88 5.73
CA GLY A 17 -6.48 5.32 4.44
C GLY A 17 -7.99 5.36 4.26
N MET A 18 -8.51 4.60 3.29
CA MET A 18 -9.95 4.54 2.97
C MET A 18 -10.83 4.23 4.19
N VAL A 19 -10.38 3.32 5.07
CA VAL A 19 -11.14 2.90 6.26
C VAL A 19 -11.09 3.98 7.34
N GLY A 20 -9.88 4.53 7.64
CA GLY A 20 -9.73 5.57 8.65
C GLY A 20 -10.50 6.84 8.30
N HIS A 21 -10.40 7.29 7.04
CA HIS A 21 -11.20 8.41 6.57
C HIS A 21 -12.71 8.14 6.66
N ARG A 22 -13.16 6.96 6.22
CA ARG A 22 -14.58 6.60 6.30
C ARG A 22 -15.08 6.58 7.74
N PHE A 23 -14.25 6.15 8.69
CA PHE A 23 -14.58 6.25 10.12
C PHE A 23 -14.75 7.71 10.54
N CYS A 24 -13.79 8.61 10.21
CA CYS A 24 -13.91 10.03 10.52
C CYS A 24 -15.18 10.64 9.94
N GLU A 25 -15.46 10.39 8.66
CA GLU A 25 -16.64 10.87 7.96
C GLU A 25 -17.95 10.40 8.65
N ARG A 26 -18.01 9.14 9.05
CA ARG A 26 -19.20 8.60 9.72
C ARG A 26 -19.36 9.14 11.14
N LEU A 27 -18.24 9.27 11.88
CA LEU A 27 -18.30 9.80 13.24
C LEU A 27 -18.72 11.27 13.24
N THR A 28 -18.15 12.12 12.39
CA THR A 28 -18.54 13.54 12.28
C THR A 28 -20.00 13.70 11.87
N ALA A 29 -20.50 12.87 10.94
CA ALA A 29 -21.90 12.91 10.51
C ALA A 29 -22.89 12.48 11.62
N LEU A 30 -22.47 11.60 12.54
CA LEU A 30 -23.32 11.09 13.62
C LEU A 30 -23.22 11.94 14.90
N ASP A 31 -22.11 12.64 15.10
CA ASP A 31 -21.84 13.46 16.29
C ASP A 31 -22.34 14.91 16.13
N GLN A 32 -23.63 15.09 15.93
CA GLN A 32 -24.25 16.41 15.76
C GLN A 32 -24.03 17.35 16.96
N GLU A 33 -23.85 16.79 18.16
CA GLU A 33 -23.59 17.54 19.39
C GLU A 33 -22.12 17.89 19.58
N ARG A 34 -21.23 17.48 18.66
CA ARG A 34 -19.76 17.68 18.73
C ARG A 34 -19.14 17.24 20.05
N ARG A 35 -19.52 16.06 20.54
CA ARG A 35 -19.01 15.46 21.78
C ARG A 35 -17.60 14.90 21.66
N TYR A 36 -17.14 14.69 20.43
CA TYR A 36 -15.84 14.11 20.15
C TYR A 36 -14.91 15.11 19.46
N ARG A 37 -13.64 15.09 19.88
CA ARG A 37 -12.51 15.63 19.13
C ARG A 37 -11.86 14.46 18.39
N ILE A 38 -11.67 14.58 17.09
CA ILE A 38 -11.07 13.52 16.27
C ILE A 38 -9.66 13.97 15.88
N ALA A 39 -8.65 13.11 16.12
CA ALA A 39 -7.31 13.27 15.58
C ALA A 39 -6.96 12.04 14.74
N ALA A 40 -6.57 12.25 13.48
CA ALA A 40 -6.23 11.20 12.55
C ALA A 40 -4.75 11.27 12.17
N PHE A 41 -4.01 10.18 12.38
CA PHE A 41 -2.60 10.08 12.02
C PHE A 41 -2.43 9.29 10.72
N CYS A 42 -1.63 9.82 9.80
CA CYS A 42 -1.34 9.23 8.51
C CYS A 42 0.17 9.16 8.27
N GLU A 43 0.70 7.95 8.02
CA GLU A 43 2.11 7.76 7.68
C GLU A 43 2.46 8.40 6.33
N GLU A 44 1.53 8.37 5.37
CA GLU A 44 1.71 8.96 4.06
C GLU A 44 1.56 10.49 4.09
N PRO A 45 2.24 11.21 3.18
CA PRO A 45 2.30 12.68 3.21
C PRO A 45 1.04 13.37 2.66
N ARG A 46 -0.06 12.65 2.54
CA ARG A 46 -1.30 13.14 1.92
C ARG A 46 -2.57 12.63 2.62
N PRO A 47 -3.72 13.31 2.45
CA PRO A 47 -5.03 12.82 2.89
C PRO A 47 -5.42 11.48 2.23
N ALA A 48 -6.53 10.92 2.67
CA ALA A 48 -7.04 9.64 2.15
C ALA A 48 -7.32 9.68 0.64
N TYR A 49 -6.94 8.62 -0.05
CA TYR A 49 -7.16 8.43 -1.48
C TYR A 49 -7.63 7.00 -1.80
N ASP A 50 -8.19 6.82 -3.00
CA ASP A 50 -8.73 5.57 -3.49
C ASP A 50 -7.64 4.60 -3.94
N ARG A 51 -7.28 3.66 -3.06
CA ARG A 51 -6.30 2.61 -3.35
C ARG A 51 -6.84 1.52 -4.26
N VAL A 52 -8.15 1.36 -4.38
CA VAL A 52 -8.73 0.38 -5.28
C VAL A 52 -8.49 0.77 -6.73
N ASN A 53 -8.54 2.07 -6.98
CA ASN A 53 -8.27 2.63 -8.30
C ASN A 53 -6.84 3.16 -8.50
N LEU A 54 -5.88 2.67 -7.71
CA LEU A 54 -4.49 3.14 -7.71
C LEU A 54 -3.85 3.11 -9.12
N SER A 55 -4.16 2.08 -9.92
CA SER A 55 -3.68 1.96 -11.31
C SER A 55 -4.08 3.12 -12.22
N LYS A 56 -5.18 3.84 -11.93
CA LYS A 56 -5.60 5.03 -12.69
C LYS A 56 -4.63 6.22 -12.55
N PHE A 57 -3.71 6.17 -11.57
CA PHE A 57 -2.67 7.17 -11.44
C PHE A 57 -1.80 7.27 -12.71
N PHE A 58 -1.53 6.14 -13.37
CA PHE A 58 -0.71 6.12 -14.58
C PHE A 58 -1.35 6.84 -15.78
N ASP A 59 -2.69 6.94 -15.83
CA ASP A 59 -3.41 7.59 -16.93
C ASP A 59 -3.10 9.09 -17.00
N LYS A 60 -3.03 9.76 -15.86
CA LYS A 60 -2.91 11.24 -15.79
C LYS A 60 -1.74 11.72 -14.92
N ARG A 61 -1.13 10.84 -14.14
CA ARG A 61 -0.03 11.14 -13.19
C ARG A 61 -0.38 12.25 -12.21
N ASP A 62 -1.66 12.28 -11.81
CA ASP A 62 -2.23 13.31 -10.95
C ASP A 62 -2.82 12.64 -9.69
N PRO A 63 -2.17 12.79 -8.52
CA PRO A 63 -2.64 12.23 -7.25
C PRO A 63 -4.03 12.72 -6.83
N GLU A 64 -4.37 13.97 -7.16
CA GLU A 64 -5.63 14.59 -6.76
C GLU A 64 -6.85 13.87 -7.35
N ARG A 65 -6.68 13.19 -8.47
CA ARG A 65 -7.75 12.40 -9.10
C ARG A 65 -8.12 11.14 -8.31
N LEU A 66 -7.25 10.72 -7.42
CA LEU A 66 -7.50 9.61 -6.51
C LEU A 66 -7.97 10.09 -5.14
N ALA A 67 -7.91 11.39 -4.85
CA ALA A 67 -8.30 11.93 -3.54
C ALA A 67 -9.74 11.55 -3.20
N ILE A 68 -9.95 10.99 -2.00
CA ILE A 68 -11.28 10.78 -1.41
C ILE A 68 -11.68 11.99 -0.59
N ALA A 69 -10.68 12.64 0.05
CA ALA A 69 -10.87 13.84 0.84
C ALA A 69 -9.70 14.80 0.66
N THR A 70 -9.98 16.09 0.78
CA THR A 70 -8.99 17.17 0.77
C THR A 70 -8.64 17.60 2.19
N HIS A 71 -7.55 18.34 2.39
CA HIS A 71 -7.24 18.97 3.68
C HIS A 71 -8.41 19.84 4.17
N ALA A 72 -9.05 20.59 3.27
CA ALA A 72 -10.21 21.42 3.59
C ALA A 72 -11.35 20.61 4.22
N TRP A 73 -11.61 19.39 3.74
CA TRP A 73 -12.64 18.53 4.34
C TRP A 73 -12.35 18.24 5.82
N TYR A 74 -11.10 17.96 6.20
CA TYR A 74 -10.72 17.68 7.61
C TYR A 74 -10.86 18.94 8.46
N GLU A 75 -10.45 20.10 7.95
CA GLU A 75 -10.60 21.41 8.62
C GLU A 75 -12.08 21.76 8.86
N GLU A 76 -12.92 21.65 7.81
CA GLU A 76 -14.36 21.94 7.88
C GLU A 76 -15.11 21.03 8.85
N ASN A 77 -14.63 19.80 9.03
CA ASN A 77 -15.23 18.81 9.92
C ASN A 77 -14.56 18.74 11.31
N ASP A 78 -13.67 19.68 11.62
CA ASP A 78 -12.95 19.75 12.93
C ASP A 78 -12.18 18.44 13.25
N VAL A 79 -11.56 17.83 12.21
CA VAL A 79 -10.69 16.67 12.34
C VAL A 79 -9.24 17.11 12.26
N ASP A 80 -8.48 16.90 13.34
CA ASP A 80 -7.04 17.20 13.42
C ASP A 80 -6.25 16.14 12.65
N LEU A 81 -5.83 16.46 11.41
CA LEU A 81 -5.15 15.53 10.50
C LEU A 81 -3.63 15.72 10.54
N HIS A 82 -2.92 14.67 10.95
CA HIS A 82 -1.46 14.59 10.97
C HIS A 82 -0.96 13.73 9.79
N VAL A 83 -0.62 14.35 8.66
CA VAL A 83 -0.03 13.66 7.48
C VAL A 83 1.50 13.53 7.61
N GLY A 84 2.05 12.46 7.06
CA GLY A 84 3.47 12.15 7.14
C GLY A 84 3.94 11.88 8.57
N ASP A 85 3.02 11.52 9.47
CA ASP A 85 3.32 11.27 10.88
C ASP A 85 2.63 9.99 11.36
N ARG A 86 3.37 8.91 11.43
CA ARG A 86 2.84 7.63 11.89
C ARG A 86 2.78 7.57 13.41
N VAL A 87 1.80 6.87 13.95
CA VAL A 87 1.81 6.49 15.38
C VAL A 87 2.90 5.44 15.60
N ALA A 88 3.81 5.75 16.52
CA ALA A 88 4.93 4.88 16.88
C ALA A 88 4.61 4.00 18.08
N ALA A 89 3.83 4.50 19.05
CA ALA A 89 3.44 3.76 20.25
C ALA A 89 2.08 4.22 20.79
N ILE A 90 1.46 3.33 21.55
CA ILE A 90 0.23 3.62 22.31
C ILE A 90 0.48 3.16 23.75
N ASP A 91 0.48 4.12 24.67
CA ASP A 91 0.58 3.87 26.11
C ASP A 91 -0.84 3.69 26.67
N ARG A 92 -1.16 2.46 27.03
CA ARG A 92 -2.49 2.08 27.51
C ARG A 92 -2.77 2.55 28.92
N GLU A 93 -1.75 2.60 29.78
CA GLU A 93 -1.89 3.00 31.18
C GLU A 93 -2.10 4.51 31.29
N ARG A 94 -1.28 5.28 30.58
CA ARG A 94 -1.38 6.73 30.50
C ARG A 94 -2.48 7.22 29.56
N ARG A 95 -3.02 6.33 28.72
CA ARG A 95 -3.95 6.67 27.61
C ARG A 95 -3.38 7.73 26.69
N VAL A 96 -2.16 7.54 26.21
CA VAL A 96 -1.45 8.46 25.32
C VAL A 96 -1.04 7.75 24.04
N VAL A 97 -1.29 8.37 22.89
CA VAL A 97 -0.71 8.00 21.62
C VAL A 97 0.54 8.83 21.39
N VAL A 98 1.64 8.19 20.94
CA VAL A 98 2.90 8.85 20.62
C VAL A 98 3.19 8.67 19.13
N SER A 99 3.36 9.78 18.41
CA SER A 99 3.73 9.75 17.00
C SER A 99 5.25 9.69 16.78
N ALA A 100 5.67 9.34 15.57
CA ALA A 100 7.07 9.32 15.18
C ALA A 100 7.73 10.71 15.19
N LYS A 101 6.94 11.78 15.05
CA LYS A 101 7.41 13.16 15.16
C LYS A 101 7.36 13.72 16.58
N GLY A 102 7.01 12.88 17.57
CA GLY A 102 7.00 13.26 18.98
C GLY A 102 5.73 13.95 19.45
N VAL A 103 4.64 13.89 18.71
CA VAL A 103 3.33 14.33 19.18
C VAL A 103 2.83 13.34 20.22
N GLU A 104 2.55 13.82 21.44
CA GLU A 104 1.84 13.06 22.47
C GLU A 104 0.40 13.56 22.57
N LEU A 105 -0.57 12.66 22.47
CA LEU A 105 -1.99 13.00 22.52
C LEU A 105 -2.73 12.03 23.43
N GLU A 106 -3.37 12.59 24.48
CA GLU A 106 -4.26 11.83 25.34
C GLU A 106 -5.52 11.41 24.57
N TYR A 107 -6.04 10.21 24.85
CA TYR A 107 -7.22 9.67 24.18
C TYR A 107 -8.23 9.06 25.15
N ASP A 108 -9.51 9.12 24.78
CA ASP A 108 -10.59 8.33 25.37
C ASP A 108 -10.83 7.03 24.60
N ALA A 109 -10.63 7.08 23.28
CA ALA A 109 -10.73 5.90 22.40
C ALA A 109 -9.68 5.95 21.29
N VAL A 110 -9.17 4.77 20.90
CA VAL A 110 -8.27 4.59 19.75
C VAL A 110 -8.91 3.67 18.73
N VAL A 111 -8.86 4.08 17.47
CA VAL A 111 -9.29 3.27 16.33
C VAL A 111 -8.07 2.89 15.51
N LEU A 112 -7.79 1.59 15.41
CA LEU A 112 -6.70 1.07 14.59
C LEU A 112 -7.22 0.80 13.17
N ALA A 113 -6.80 1.62 12.21
CA ALA A 113 -7.09 1.51 10.79
C ALA A 113 -5.79 1.45 9.98
N THR A 114 -4.78 0.74 10.49
CA THR A 114 -3.40 0.68 10.02
C THR A 114 -3.22 0.05 8.65
N GLY A 115 -4.24 -0.66 8.16
CA GLY A 115 -4.24 -1.28 6.84
C GLY A 115 -3.27 -2.44 6.72
N SER A 116 -2.56 -2.51 5.59
CA SER A 116 -1.63 -3.60 5.29
C SER A 116 -0.39 -3.08 4.55
N ALA A 117 0.72 -3.81 4.70
CA ALA A 117 1.95 -3.62 3.95
C ALA A 117 2.05 -4.63 2.80
N PRO A 118 2.73 -4.29 1.68
CA PRO A 118 3.04 -5.26 0.64
C PRO A 118 3.93 -6.36 1.21
N PHE A 119 3.68 -7.59 0.80
CA PHE A 119 4.57 -8.69 1.10
C PHE A 119 5.72 -8.70 0.10
N VAL A 120 6.93 -8.50 0.57
CA VAL A 120 8.15 -8.69 -0.21
C VAL A 120 8.75 -10.03 0.21
N PRO A 121 8.91 -10.99 -0.72
CA PRO A 121 9.58 -12.24 -0.41
C PRO A 121 11.00 -11.98 0.14
N PRO A 122 11.42 -12.68 1.21
CA PRO A 122 12.74 -12.50 1.80
C PRO A 122 13.82 -13.20 0.95
N VAL A 123 14.04 -12.71 -0.26
CA VAL A 123 15.04 -13.23 -1.18
C VAL A 123 16.25 -12.27 -1.28
N PRO A 124 17.47 -12.77 -1.47
CA PRO A 124 18.67 -11.93 -1.63
C PRO A 124 18.47 -10.88 -2.73
N GLY A 125 18.87 -9.64 -2.44
CA GLY A 125 18.82 -8.53 -3.38
C GLY A 125 17.48 -7.83 -3.50
N ALA A 126 16.51 -8.09 -2.62
CA ALA A 126 15.21 -7.40 -2.60
C ALA A 126 15.33 -5.90 -2.29
N ASP A 127 16.46 -5.46 -1.77
CA ASP A 127 16.83 -4.08 -1.45
C ASP A 127 17.57 -3.35 -2.58
N LYS A 128 17.85 -4.03 -3.70
CA LYS A 128 18.56 -3.43 -4.83
C LYS A 128 17.74 -2.32 -5.47
N ARG A 129 18.43 -1.30 -5.97
CA ARG A 129 17.81 -0.25 -6.78
C ARG A 129 17.12 -0.84 -8.01
N GLY A 130 15.89 -0.42 -8.29
CA GLY A 130 15.07 -0.95 -9.38
C GLY A 130 14.10 -2.06 -8.92
N VAL A 131 14.11 -2.40 -7.63
CA VAL A 131 13.09 -3.24 -7.00
C VAL A 131 12.09 -2.32 -6.30
N PHE A 132 10.82 -2.46 -6.64
CA PHE A 132 9.71 -1.63 -6.14
C PHE A 132 8.57 -2.51 -5.62
N VAL A 133 7.71 -1.92 -4.82
CA VAL A 133 6.39 -2.47 -4.47
C VAL A 133 5.30 -1.64 -5.17
N TYR A 134 4.06 -2.12 -5.12
CA TYR A 134 2.91 -1.46 -5.75
C TYR A 134 1.81 -1.30 -4.71
N ARG A 135 1.85 -0.21 -3.94
CA ARG A 135 0.93 -0.04 -2.80
C ARG A 135 0.48 1.40 -2.56
N THR A 136 1.37 2.37 -2.73
CA THR A 136 1.11 3.79 -2.47
C THR A 136 1.35 4.63 -3.72
N ILE A 137 0.91 5.88 -3.71
CA ILE A 137 1.19 6.82 -4.79
C ILE A 137 2.70 7.05 -4.91
N GLU A 138 3.42 7.11 -3.78
CA GLU A 138 4.88 7.25 -3.75
C GLU A 138 5.59 6.09 -4.46
N ASP A 139 5.08 4.85 -4.29
CA ASP A 139 5.60 3.69 -5.03
C ASP A 139 5.44 3.88 -6.53
N LEU A 140 4.27 4.37 -6.98
CA LEU A 140 4.00 4.62 -8.40
C LEU A 140 4.85 5.74 -8.96
N GLU A 141 5.05 6.82 -8.21
CA GLU A 141 5.96 7.91 -8.57
C GLU A 141 7.40 7.41 -8.73
N ALA A 142 7.86 6.54 -7.83
CA ALA A 142 9.19 5.93 -7.91
C ALA A 142 9.33 5.01 -9.14
N ILE A 143 8.30 4.19 -9.45
CA ILE A 143 8.25 3.36 -10.66
C ILE A 143 8.33 4.25 -11.91
N LEU A 144 7.51 5.31 -11.98
CA LEU A 144 7.49 6.26 -13.10
C LEU A 144 8.86 6.94 -13.31
N ALA A 145 9.52 7.36 -12.24
CA ALA A 145 10.83 8.01 -12.30
C ALA A 145 11.95 7.05 -12.74
N TYR A 146 11.79 5.75 -12.49
CA TYR A 146 12.79 4.74 -12.81
C TYR A 146 12.58 4.11 -14.20
N ALA A 147 11.35 3.94 -14.65
CA ALA A 147 10.99 3.27 -15.91
C ALA A 147 11.78 3.76 -17.15
N PRO A 148 12.06 5.06 -17.35
CA PRO A 148 12.83 5.53 -18.51
C PRO A 148 14.29 5.04 -18.57
N ARG A 149 14.80 4.45 -17.49
CA ARG A 149 16.19 3.98 -17.36
C ARG A 149 16.38 2.53 -17.78
N VAL A 150 15.29 1.82 -18.08
CA VAL A 150 15.29 0.37 -18.35
C VAL A 150 14.44 0.05 -19.56
N ARG A 151 14.60 -1.17 -20.10
CA ARG A 151 13.84 -1.63 -21.28
C ARG A 151 12.80 -2.67 -20.92
N SER A 152 13.01 -3.38 -19.81
CA SER A 152 12.16 -4.50 -19.40
C SER A 152 11.91 -4.48 -17.90
N ALA A 153 10.76 -5.02 -17.50
CA ALA A 153 10.39 -5.17 -16.11
C ALA A 153 9.68 -6.51 -15.86
N ALA A 154 9.85 -7.02 -14.65
CA ALA A 154 9.10 -8.16 -14.14
C ALA A 154 8.17 -7.71 -13.00
N VAL A 155 6.93 -8.18 -13.03
CA VAL A 155 5.98 -8.10 -11.92
C VAL A 155 5.92 -9.45 -11.23
N ILE A 156 6.22 -9.49 -9.94
CA ILE A 156 6.16 -10.73 -9.15
C ILE A 156 4.79 -10.83 -8.50
N GLY A 157 4.01 -11.82 -8.93
CA GLY A 157 2.65 -12.12 -8.53
C GLY A 157 1.65 -11.99 -9.69
N GLY A 158 0.96 -13.09 -9.99
CA GLY A 158 -0.08 -13.18 -11.02
C GLY A 158 -1.51 -13.06 -10.48
N GLY A 159 -1.68 -12.42 -9.32
CA GLY A 159 -2.97 -12.05 -8.77
C GLY A 159 -3.51 -10.74 -9.35
N LEU A 160 -4.68 -10.30 -8.88
CA LEU A 160 -5.37 -9.10 -9.41
C LEU A 160 -4.46 -7.87 -9.45
N LEU A 161 -3.87 -7.50 -8.32
CA LEU A 161 -3.02 -6.32 -8.21
C LEU A 161 -1.74 -6.43 -9.07
N GLY A 162 -1.17 -7.65 -9.19
CA GLY A 162 -0.01 -7.89 -10.05
C GLY A 162 -0.32 -7.74 -11.53
N LEU A 163 -1.49 -8.18 -11.98
CA LEU A 163 -1.92 -8.00 -13.37
C LEU A 163 -2.24 -6.53 -13.68
N GLU A 164 -2.79 -5.78 -12.71
CA GLU A 164 -2.95 -4.32 -12.83
C GLU A 164 -1.60 -3.61 -12.91
N ALA A 165 -0.63 -3.98 -12.07
CA ALA A 165 0.72 -3.45 -12.12
C ALA A 165 1.42 -3.79 -13.46
N ALA A 166 1.24 -5.01 -13.97
CA ALA A 166 1.80 -5.43 -15.26
C ALA A 166 1.22 -4.62 -16.42
N LYS A 167 -0.10 -4.36 -16.41
CA LYS A 167 -0.73 -3.47 -17.39
C LYS A 167 -0.11 -2.07 -17.32
N ALA A 168 0.01 -1.49 -16.13
CA ALA A 168 0.57 -0.17 -15.94
C ALA A 168 2.03 -0.09 -16.44
N VAL A 169 2.86 -1.06 -16.07
CA VAL A 169 4.27 -1.13 -16.49
C VAL A 169 4.38 -1.26 -18.03
N ARG A 170 3.53 -2.08 -18.64
CA ARG A 170 3.47 -2.21 -20.11
C ARG A 170 3.09 -0.87 -20.77
N GLU A 171 2.14 -0.12 -20.23
CA GLU A 171 1.73 1.18 -20.73
C GLU A 171 2.82 2.25 -20.63
N LEU A 172 3.85 2.02 -19.79
CA LEU A 172 5.08 2.83 -19.77
C LEU A 172 6.05 2.48 -20.93
N GLY A 173 5.68 1.52 -21.79
CA GLY A 173 6.48 1.12 -22.95
C GLY A 173 7.56 0.08 -22.66
N LEU A 174 7.52 -0.57 -21.48
CA LEU A 174 8.49 -1.59 -21.10
C LEU A 174 8.07 -2.98 -21.60
N GLU A 175 9.05 -3.78 -22.01
CA GLU A 175 8.87 -5.22 -22.16
C GLU A 175 8.51 -5.80 -20.80
N THR A 176 7.31 -6.38 -20.68
CA THR A 176 6.71 -6.72 -19.40
C THR A 176 6.56 -8.20 -19.21
N HIS A 177 7.04 -8.70 -18.09
CA HIS A 177 6.94 -10.07 -17.64
C HIS A 177 6.12 -10.15 -16.36
N VAL A 178 5.27 -11.17 -16.24
CA VAL A 178 4.62 -11.57 -14.98
C VAL A 178 5.24 -12.86 -14.52
N VAL A 179 5.73 -12.90 -13.30
CA VAL A 179 6.31 -14.10 -12.66
C VAL A 179 5.37 -14.55 -11.56
N GLU A 180 4.78 -15.73 -11.73
CA GLU A 180 3.83 -16.31 -10.78
C GLU A 180 4.35 -17.65 -10.24
N PHE A 181 4.34 -17.78 -8.90
CA PHE A 181 4.75 -19.01 -8.22
C PHE A 181 3.77 -20.16 -8.46
N ALA A 182 2.47 -19.86 -8.52
CA ALA A 182 1.45 -20.87 -8.78
C ALA A 182 1.47 -21.35 -10.24
N PRO A 183 0.92 -22.54 -10.53
CA PRO A 183 0.85 -23.07 -11.90
C PRO A 183 -0.16 -22.34 -12.79
N ARG A 184 -0.89 -21.35 -12.27
CA ARG A 184 -1.88 -20.56 -13.00
C ARG A 184 -2.04 -19.16 -12.44
N LEU A 185 -2.54 -18.22 -13.25
CA LEU A 185 -2.93 -16.89 -12.82
C LEU A 185 -4.17 -16.93 -11.91
N MET A 186 -4.26 -16.00 -10.97
CA MET A 186 -5.39 -15.81 -10.04
C MET A 186 -5.90 -17.11 -9.40
N PRO A 187 -5.03 -17.93 -8.78
CA PRO A 187 -5.34 -19.31 -8.38
C PRO A 187 -6.46 -19.41 -7.32
N ARG A 188 -6.74 -18.30 -6.60
CA ARG A 188 -7.77 -18.25 -5.55
C ARG A 188 -9.12 -17.72 -6.04
N GLN A 189 -9.16 -17.06 -7.21
CA GLN A 189 -10.32 -16.32 -7.68
C GLN A 189 -11.03 -17.01 -8.85
N ILE A 190 -10.30 -17.72 -9.69
CA ILE A 190 -10.84 -18.36 -10.89
C ILE A 190 -10.40 -19.82 -11.02
N ASP A 191 -11.18 -20.60 -11.75
CA ASP A 191 -10.88 -21.99 -12.09
C ASP A 191 -9.84 -22.12 -13.22
N ASP A 192 -9.51 -23.34 -13.61
CA ASP A 192 -8.52 -23.61 -14.64
C ASP A 192 -8.93 -23.12 -16.04
N ALA A 193 -10.23 -23.17 -16.37
CA ALA A 193 -10.74 -22.69 -17.64
C ALA A 193 -10.65 -21.16 -17.73
N GLY A 194 -11.06 -20.47 -16.66
CA GLY A 194 -10.92 -19.04 -16.52
C GLY A 194 -9.46 -18.60 -16.55
N ALA A 195 -8.57 -19.33 -15.87
CA ALA A 195 -7.14 -19.02 -15.84
C ALA A 195 -6.48 -19.15 -17.22
N ARG A 196 -6.83 -20.17 -18.01
CA ARG A 196 -6.35 -20.30 -19.40
C ARG A 196 -6.84 -19.15 -20.28
N THR A 197 -8.12 -18.78 -20.15
CA THR A 197 -8.68 -17.65 -20.89
C THR A 197 -8.00 -16.33 -20.53
N LEU A 198 -7.76 -16.11 -19.23
CA LEU A 198 -7.05 -14.92 -18.73
C LEU A 198 -5.62 -14.88 -19.25
N LEU A 199 -4.88 -16.01 -19.17
CA LEU A 199 -3.51 -16.12 -19.68
C LEU A 199 -3.43 -15.71 -21.14
N ALA A 200 -4.28 -16.28 -22.01
CA ALA A 200 -4.32 -15.94 -23.43
C ALA A 200 -4.59 -14.45 -23.67
N LYS A 201 -5.45 -13.82 -22.85
CA LYS A 201 -5.72 -12.39 -22.95
C LYS A 201 -4.54 -11.52 -22.51
N ILE A 202 -3.84 -11.90 -21.44
CA ILE A 202 -2.65 -11.19 -20.96
C ILE A 202 -1.51 -11.29 -21.99
N GLU A 203 -1.29 -12.47 -22.56
CA GLU A 203 -0.28 -12.67 -23.61
C GLU A 203 -0.61 -11.91 -24.90
N ALA A 204 -1.89 -11.84 -25.28
CA ALA A 204 -2.35 -11.03 -26.41
C ALA A 204 -2.12 -9.51 -26.19
N MET A 205 -1.92 -9.09 -24.97
CA MET A 205 -1.48 -7.73 -24.62
C MET A 205 0.04 -7.54 -24.68
N ASN A 206 0.81 -8.49 -25.22
CA ASN A 206 2.28 -8.50 -25.22
C ASN A 206 2.91 -8.48 -23.81
N VAL A 207 2.27 -9.14 -22.85
CA VAL A 207 2.84 -9.41 -21.52
C VAL A 207 3.23 -10.87 -21.46
N ARG A 208 4.49 -11.18 -21.19
CA ARG A 208 4.97 -12.56 -21.07
C ARG A 208 4.69 -13.09 -19.68
N VAL A 209 4.12 -14.28 -19.57
CA VAL A 209 3.76 -14.87 -18.28
C VAL A 209 4.60 -16.12 -18.01
N HIS A 210 5.22 -16.14 -16.83
CA HIS A 210 6.05 -17.23 -16.32
C HIS A 210 5.36 -17.86 -15.12
N LEU A 211 4.68 -18.98 -15.35
CA LEU A 211 3.97 -19.75 -14.31
C LEU A 211 4.88 -20.78 -13.65
N GLY A 212 4.59 -21.14 -12.39
CA GLY A 212 5.34 -22.13 -11.62
C GLY A 212 6.77 -21.67 -11.32
N LYS A 213 7.06 -20.38 -11.31
CA LYS A 213 8.39 -19.83 -11.12
C LYS A 213 8.57 -19.24 -9.71
N SER A 214 9.44 -19.86 -8.94
CA SER A 214 9.84 -19.36 -7.61
C SER A 214 11.10 -18.52 -7.74
N THR A 215 11.00 -17.23 -7.46
CA THR A 215 12.16 -16.34 -7.45
C THR A 215 13.04 -16.68 -6.24
N ARG A 216 14.32 -17.00 -6.50
CA ARG A 216 15.33 -17.30 -5.49
C ARG A 216 16.19 -16.11 -5.13
N GLU A 217 16.47 -15.24 -6.10
CA GLU A 217 17.38 -14.12 -5.95
C GLU A 217 17.10 -13.02 -6.99
N PHE A 218 17.31 -11.76 -6.62
CA PHE A 218 17.40 -10.64 -7.54
C PHE A 218 18.88 -10.42 -7.93
N LEU A 219 19.20 -10.63 -9.20
CA LEU A 219 20.55 -10.54 -9.75
C LEU A 219 20.99 -9.08 -9.95
N GLY A 220 22.30 -8.86 -9.99
CA GLY A 220 22.94 -7.58 -10.31
C GLY A 220 23.76 -7.00 -9.15
N ASN A 221 24.55 -5.97 -9.43
CA ASN A 221 25.41 -5.28 -8.48
C ASN A 221 24.87 -3.87 -8.18
N GLY A 222 24.28 -3.69 -6.97
CA GLY A 222 23.68 -2.43 -6.51
C GLY A 222 22.39 -2.01 -7.20
N LYS A 223 22.06 -2.58 -8.35
CA LYS A 223 20.76 -2.46 -9.04
C LYS A 223 20.32 -3.83 -9.54
N VAL A 224 19.01 -3.99 -9.76
CA VAL A 224 18.49 -5.22 -10.34
C VAL A 224 18.83 -5.30 -11.84
N GLU A 225 19.30 -6.46 -12.27
CA GLU A 225 19.64 -6.79 -13.65
C GLU A 225 18.95 -8.08 -14.10
N GLY A 226 18.26 -8.78 -13.19
CA GLY A 226 17.51 -9.98 -13.47
C GLY A 226 17.00 -10.69 -12.24
N LEU A 227 16.34 -11.81 -12.47
CA LEU A 227 15.82 -12.75 -11.50
C LEU A 227 16.46 -14.12 -11.72
N ALA A 228 16.86 -14.79 -10.65
CA ALA A 228 17.17 -16.21 -10.68
C ALA A 228 16.01 -17.01 -10.08
N PHE A 229 15.66 -18.13 -10.69
CA PHE A 229 14.60 -19.01 -10.24
C PHE A 229 15.15 -20.26 -9.53
N ALA A 230 14.32 -20.88 -8.71
CA ALA A 230 14.67 -22.07 -7.95
C ALA A 230 14.95 -23.30 -8.86
N ASP A 231 14.39 -23.32 -10.07
CA ASP A 231 14.63 -24.36 -11.09
C ASP A 231 15.94 -24.18 -11.88
N GLY A 232 16.74 -23.18 -11.55
CA GLY A 232 17.99 -22.86 -12.23
C GLY A 232 17.85 -21.92 -13.43
N GLY A 233 16.62 -21.57 -13.83
CA GLY A 233 16.37 -20.57 -14.86
C GLY A 233 16.67 -19.15 -14.39
N ALA A 234 16.80 -18.23 -15.35
CA ALA A 234 16.96 -16.80 -15.08
C ALA A 234 16.15 -15.97 -16.06
N LEU A 235 15.86 -14.73 -15.68
CA LEU A 235 15.17 -13.72 -16.50
C LEU A 235 15.89 -12.38 -16.35
N GLU A 236 16.37 -11.83 -17.45
CA GLU A 236 17.01 -10.51 -17.47
C GLU A 236 15.95 -9.41 -17.50
N VAL A 237 15.95 -8.55 -16.48
CA VAL A 237 15.07 -7.38 -16.39
C VAL A 237 15.75 -6.26 -15.60
N GLY A 238 15.52 -5.03 -16.03
CA GLY A 238 16.10 -3.85 -15.37
C GLY A 238 15.24 -3.29 -14.22
N MET A 239 14.01 -3.75 -14.07
CA MET A 239 13.09 -3.31 -13.00
C MET A 239 12.25 -4.49 -12.51
N VAL A 240 11.95 -4.51 -11.22
CA VAL A 240 11.04 -5.48 -10.60
C VAL A 240 9.98 -4.75 -9.78
N VAL A 241 8.73 -5.17 -9.92
CA VAL A 241 7.60 -4.69 -9.13
C VAL A 241 7.01 -5.85 -8.33
N GLY A 242 7.14 -5.81 -7.01
CA GLY A 242 6.62 -6.82 -6.09
C GLY A 242 5.13 -6.65 -5.84
N SER A 243 4.33 -7.65 -6.17
CA SER A 243 2.89 -7.73 -5.92
C SER A 243 2.47 -9.14 -5.46
N ALA A 244 3.29 -9.74 -4.58
CA ALA A 244 3.12 -11.13 -4.11
C ALA A 244 2.16 -11.28 -2.92
N GLY A 245 1.30 -10.30 -2.67
CA GLY A 245 0.35 -10.28 -1.58
C GLY A 245 0.57 -9.15 -0.58
N ILE A 246 -0.20 -9.18 0.49
CA ILE A 246 -0.17 -8.17 1.56
C ILE A 246 -0.13 -8.86 2.93
N ARG A 247 0.36 -8.14 3.95
CA ARG A 247 0.27 -8.53 5.36
C ARG A 247 -0.42 -7.43 6.15
N PRO A 248 -1.36 -7.76 7.05
CA PRO A 248 -1.92 -6.78 7.97
C PRO A 248 -0.81 -6.09 8.77
N ARG A 249 -0.98 -4.80 9.03
CA ARG A 249 -0.11 -4.04 9.94
C ARG A 249 -0.69 -4.14 11.35
N ASP A 250 -0.38 -5.20 12.04
CA ASP A 250 -0.92 -5.53 13.37
C ASP A 250 0.08 -5.29 14.52
N GLU A 251 1.26 -4.77 14.22
CA GLU A 251 2.35 -4.58 15.19
C GLU A 251 1.91 -3.68 16.36
N LEU A 252 1.21 -2.57 16.07
CA LEU A 252 0.68 -1.69 17.11
C LEU A 252 -0.40 -2.38 17.94
N ALA A 253 -1.29 -3.16 17.32
CA ALA A 253 -2.32 -3.89 18.03
C ALA A 253 -1.72 -4.91 18.99
N ARG A 254 -0.71 -5.66 18.55
CA ARG A 254 0.05 -6.62 19.40
C ARG A 254 0.79 -5.92 20.53
N ALA A 255 1.53 -4.84 20.21
CA ALA A 255 2.26 -4.05 21.21
C ALA A 255 1.31 -3.40 22.24
N PHE A 256 0.09 -3.07 21.84
CA PHE A 256 -0.97 -2.54 22.68
C PHE A 256 -1.66 -3.63 23.52
N GLY A 257 -1.33 -4.91 23.32
CA GLY A 257 -1.89 -6.05 24.05
C GLY A 257 -3.30 -6.44 23.59
N LEU A 258 -3.65 -6.18 22.35
CA LEU A 258 -4.91 -6.65 21.77
C LEU A 258 -4.74 -8.10 21.26
N GLU A 259 -5.80 -8.88 21.35
CA GLU A 259 -5.90 -10.15 20.66
C GLU A 259 -6.02 -9.89 19.15
N VAL A 260 -5.12 -10.52 18.38
CA VAL A 260 -5.07 -10.37 16.92
C VAL A 260 -5.40 -11.73 16.30
N GLY A 261 -6.34 -11.73 15.38
CA GLY A 261 -6.72 -12.91 14.62
C GLY A 261 -5.59 -13.44 13.71
N PRO A 262 -5.79 -14.61 13.11
CA PRO A 262 -4.83 -15.24 12.21
C PRO A 262 -4.63 -14.45 10.90
#